data_7ca12c4346334b06df63f85b7b5c1e02
#
_entry.id   7ca12c4346334b06df63f85b7b5c1e02
#
_cell.length_a   1.000
_cell.length_b   1.000
_cell.length_c   1.000
_cell.angle_alpha   90.00
_cell.angle_beta   90.00
_cell.angle_gamma   90.00
#
_symmetry.space_group_name_H-M   'P 1'
#
loop_
_entity.id
_entity.type
_entity.pdbx_description
1 polymer ?
#
loop_
_entity_poly.entity_id
_entity_poly.type
_entity_poly.pdbx_seq_one_letter_code
_entity_poly.pdbx_strand_id
1 'polypeptide(L)'
;MLTRSSLLAPLLLLLCTVSLTAQEYRYEVGGYVGAASYLGEANRRIPLVPIGGTGGAAFRYNHNFRLAFLGELGYSYLPFDCRYAQTDYPQVRRADLASRGASHLLSLDGWVEYNFAHYSDKYRYLQTRSLVPYIGAGLSVGTTLAARHMAVLPGAGIKTGIKYKLHNRLNLIAALQGIYYISSHLDTPTDETAWLNNPYGMPADWIKGGDALIGLTVSITYEFGKRSEPCHGADYANWQTPR
;
A
#
# COMPACT_ATOMS: atom_id res chain seq x y z
N MET A 1 -29.20 -4.66 21.95
CA MET A 1 -29.22 -4.00 20.63
C MET A 1 -28.43 -2.71 20.72
N LEU A 2 -27.14 -2.76 20.41
CA LEU A 2 -26.29 -1.55 20.30
C LEU A 2 -26.64 -0.88 18.99
N THR A 3 -27.21 0.31 19.06
CA THR A 3 -27.62 1.09 17.90
C THR A 3 -26.37 1.51 17.10
N ARG A 4 -26.42 1.36 15.78
CA ARG A 4 -25.35 1.72 14.81
C ARG A 4 -24.83 3.18 14.93
N SER A 5 -25.59 4.05 15.59
CA SER A 5 -25.23 5.45 15.87
C SER A 5 -24.20 5.62 16.98
N SER A 6 -24.03 4.66 17.88
CA SER A 6 -23.07 4.78 19.00
C SER A 6 -21.61 4.58 18.63
N LEU A 7 -21.32 3.98 17.47
CA LEU A 7 -19.94 3.79 16.97
C LEU A 7 -19.45 4.96 16.11
N LEU A 8 -20.38 5.73 15.53
CA LEU A 8 -20.02 6.91 14.72
C LEU A 8 -19.53 8.09 15.57
N ALA A 9 -20.07 8.25 16.78
CA ALA A 9 -19.70 9.34 17.67
C ALA A 9 -18.24 9.27 18.14
N PRO A 10 -17.67 8.14 18.61
CA PRO A 10 -16.26 8.07 18.97
C PRO A 10 -15.33 8.14 17.75
N LEU A 11 -15.75 7.70 16.57
CA LEU A 11 -15.00 7.84 15.34
C LEU A 11 -14.93 9.31 14.89
N LEU A 12 -16.02 10.06 15.02
CA LEU A 12 -16.06 11.50 14.75
C LEU A 12 -15.22 12.30 15.77
N LEU A 13 -15.26 11.92 17.04
CA LEU A 13 -14.44 12.54 18.10
C LEU A 13 -12.95 12.29 17.88
N LEU A 14 -12.57 11.12 17.40
CA LEU A 14 -11.18 10.79 17.04
C LEU A 14 -10.67 11.64 15.87
N LEU A 15 -11.53 11.99 14.92
CA LEU A 15 -11.23 12.88 13.80
C LEU A 15 -11.09 14.34 14.22
N CYS A 16 -11.81 14.81 15.26
CA CYS A 16 -11.79 16.20 15.72
C CYS A 16 -10.58 16.56 16.60
N THR A 17 -9.86 15.60 17.18
CA THR A 17 -8.73 15.88 18.07
C THR A 17 -7.40 16.18 17.34
N VAL A 18 -7.41 16.33 16.01
CA VAL A 18 -6.19 16.41 15.20
C VAL A 18 -5.82 17.83 14.78
N SER A 19 -6.13 18.83 15.56
CA SER A 19 -5.80 20.23 15.24
C SER A 19 -4.60 20.77 16.01
N LEU A 20 -3.44 20.06 15.93
CA LEU A 20 -2.14 20.62 16.35
C LEU A 20 -1.26 20.80 15.11
N THR A 21 -1.26 22.00 14.59
CA THR A 21 -0.59 22.41 13.36
C THR A 21 0.86 22.84 13.63
N ALA A 22 1.75 21.87 13.79
CA ALA A 22 3.15 22.10 13.48
C ALA A 22 3.47 21.14 12.34
N GLN A 23 3.75 21.64 11.15
CA GLN A 23 3.82 20.79 9.96
C GLN A 23 5.16 20.89 9.27
N GLU A 24 5.65 19.74 8.77
CA GLU A 24 6.62 19.64 7.69
C GLU A 24 6.01 20.15 6.37
N TYR A 25 6.72 19.99 5.26
CA TYR A 25 6.17 20.26 3.95
C TYR A 25 4.90 19.43 3.71
N ARG A 26 3.87 20.09 3.16
CA ARG A 26 2.56 19.47 3.00
C ARG A 26 2.51 18.37 1.97
N TYR A 27 3.33 18.45 0.95
CA TYR A 27 3.26 17.57 -0.21
C TYR A 27 4.59 16.85 -0.42
N GLU A 28 4.49 15.60 -0.82
CA GLU A 28 5.62 14.80 -1.26
C GLU A 28 5.26 14.14 -2.60
N VAL A 29 6.22 14.08 -3.50
CA VAL A 29 6.14 13.35 -4.75
C VAL A 29 7.38 12.48 -4.88
N GLY A 30 7.22 11.29 -5.42
CA GLY A 30 8.34 10.40 -5.62
C GLY A 30 8.01 9.16 -6.42
N GLY A 31 8.96 8.25 -6.44
CA GLY A 31 8.81 6.94 -7.06
C GLY A 31 9.20 5.84 -6.09
N TYR A 32 8.71 4.65 -6.38
CA TYR A 32 9.08 3.45 -5.65
C TYR A 32 9.38 2.30 -6.60
N VAL A 33 10.21 1.39 -6.13
CA VAL A 33 10.51 0.12 -6.78
C VAL A 33 10.58 -0.96 -5.72
N GLY A 34 10.33 -2.21 -6.12
CA GLY A 34 10.39 -3.30 -5.16
C GLY A 34 10.13 -4.66 -5.75
N ALA A 35 10.05 -5.64 -4.86
CA ALA A 35 9.64 -6.99 -5.17
C ALA A 35 8.16 -7.18 -4.79
N ALA A 36 7.43 -7.90 -5.59
CA ALA A 36 6.06 -8.28 -5.32
C ALA A 36 5.83 -9.75 -5.65
N SER A 37 4.96 -10.38 -4.89
CA SER A 37 4.48 -11.70 -5.18
C SER A 37 2.99 -11.74 -4.91
N TYR A 38 2.26 -12.52 -5.69
CA TYR A 38 0.87 -12.74 -5.40
C TYR A 38 0.69 -14.05 -4.59
N LEU A 39 -0.38 -14.11 -3.82
CA LEU A 39 -0.83 -15.28 -3.09
C LEU A 39 -2.21 -15.66 -3.64
N GLY A 40 -2.26 -16.72 -4.42
CA GLY A 40 -3.46 -17.25 -5.04
C GLY A 40 -3.36 -18.75 -5.25
N GLU A 41 -4.27 -19.28 -6.06
CA GLU A 41 -4.39 -20.71 -6.29
C GLU A 41 -3.15 -21.30 -6.98
N ALA A 42 -2.48 -20.55 -7.86
CA ALA A 42 -1.33 -21.07 -8.62
C ALA A 42 -0.08 -21.26 -7.77
N ASN A 43 0.08 -20.57 -6.64
CA ASN A 43 1.26 -20.70 -5.78
C ASN A 43 0.96 -21.09 -4.33
N ARG A 44 -0.20 -21.69 -4.08
CA ARG A 44 -0.69 -22.01 -2.73
C ARG A 44 0.23 -22.96 -1.95
N ARG A 45 0.96 -23.84 -2.64
CA ARG A 45 1.88 -24.79 -2.01
C ARG A 45 3.18 -24.15 -1.52
N ILE A 46 3.68 -23.16 -2.24
CA ILE A 46 4.88 -22.40 -1.89
C ILE A 46 4.56 -20.92 -2.04
N PRO A 47 4.04 -20.27 -0.99
CA PRO A 47 3.70 -18.86 -1.03
C PRO A 47 4.94 -18.00 -1.28
N LEU A 48 4.74 -16.83 -1.90
CA LEU A 48 5.77 -15.85 -2.24
C LEU A 48 6.74 -16.28 -3.36
N VAL A 49 6.53 -17.39 -4.01
CA VAL A 49 7.35 -17.87 -5.15
C VAL A 49 6.41 -18.15 -6.33
N PRO A 50 6.72 -17.67 -7.54
CA PRO A 50 7.87 -16.85 -7.92
C PRO A 50 7.74 -15.37 -7.50
N ILE A 51 8.90 -14.71 -7.34
CA ILE A 51 8.97 -13.29 -7.01
C ILE A 51 8.97 -12.48 -8.29
N GLY A 52 8.11 -11.49 -8.36
CA GLY A 52 8.04 -10.49 -9.40
C GLY A 52 8.57 -9.14 -8.97
N GLY A 53 8.34 -8.13 -9.80
CA GLY A 53 8.73 -6.75 -9.56
C GLY A 53 7.54 -5.82 -9.50
N THR A 54 7.66 -4.75 -8.73
CA THR A 54 6.69 -3.66 -8.69
C THR A 54 7.40 -2.32 -8.70
N GLY A 55 6.74 -1.30 -9.24
CA GLY A 55 7.25 0.06 -9.24
C GLY A 55 6.18 1.05 -9.67
N GLY A 56 6.38 2.31 -9.31
CA GLY A 56 5.39 3.32 -9.63
C GLY A 56 5.73 4.70 -9.10
N ALA A 57 4.74 5.58 -9.19
CA ALA A 57 4.78 6.94 -8.68
C ALA A 57 3.94 7.05 -7.41
N ALA A 58 4.37 7.91 -6.51
CA ALA A 58 3.73 8.17 -5.22
C ALA A 58 3.54 9.67 -5.02
N PHE A 59 2.36 10.04 -4.55
CA PHE A 59 2.03 11.39 -4.10
C PHE A 59 1.48 11.34 -2.68
N ARG A 60 2.11 12.06 -1.76
CA ARG A 60 1.70 12.08 -0.36
C ARG A 60 1.30 13.49 0.07
N TYR A 61 0.19 13.57 0.79
CA TYR A 61 -0.27 14.75 1.50
C TYR A 61 -0.09 14.54 3.00
N ASN A 62 0.84 15.27 3.60
CA ASN A 62 1.07 15.27 5.03
C ASN A 62 0.06 16.19 5.71
N HIS A 63 -0.95 15.62 6.34
CA HIS A 63 -1.95 16.37 7.08
C HIS A 63 -1.35 16.95 8.38
N ASN A 64 -0.57 16.13 9.08
CA ASN A 64 0.21 16.52 10.25
C ASN A 64 1.43 15.60 10.42
N PHE A 65 2.22 15.75 11.50
CA PHE A 65 3.40 14.91 11.76
C PHE A 65 3.09 13.41 11.89
N ARG A 66 1.85 13.04 12.21
CA ARG A 66 1.45 11.66 12.46
C ARG A 66 0.55 11.09 11.38
N LEU A 67 -0.23 11.92 10.70
CA LEU A 67 -1.22 11.48 9.73
C LEU A 67 -0.86 11.98 8.33
N ALA A 68 -0.82 11.08 7.37
CA ALA A 68 -0.60 11.37 5.97
C ALA A 68 -1.56 10.57 5.09
N PHE A 69 -1.88 11.13 3.93
CA PHE A 69 -2.64 10.48 2.87
C PHE A 69 -1.70 10.24 1.69
N LEU A 70 -1.62 9.00 1.24
CA LEU A 70 -0.74 8.61 0.15
C LEU A 70 -1.58 8.06 -1.00
N GLY A 71 -1.35 8.58 -2.21
CA GLY A 71 -1.84 8.01 -3.46
C GLY A 71 -0.67 7.40 -4.22
N GLU A 72 -0.85 6.21 -4.76
CA GLU A 72 0.15 5.51 -5.57
C GLU A 72 -0.45 5.07 -6.89
N LEU A 73 0.30 5.25 -7.97
CA LEU A 73 0.05 4.65 -9.27
C LEU A 73 1.15 3.63 -9.51
N GLY A 74 0.77 2.36 -9.55
CA GLY A 74 1.70 1.24 -9.57
C GLY A 74 1.54 0.34 -10.78
N TYR A 75 2.66 -0.26 -11.17
CA TYR A 75 2.71 -1.36 -12.10
C TYR A 75 3.43 -2.52 -11.45
N SER A 76 2.85 -3.72 -11.53
CA SER A 76 3.44 -4.93 -10.98
C SER A 76 3.50 -6.03 -12.03
N TYR A 77 4.67 -6.64 -12.16
CA TYR A 77 4.93 -7.84 -12.92
C TYR A 77 4.90 -9.04 -11.96
N LEU A 78 3.92 -9.90 -12.10
CA LEU A 78 3.64 -11.01 -11.19
C LEU A 78 3.77 -12.33 -11.96
N PRO A 79 4.95 -12.97 -11.95
CA PRO A 79 5.10 -14.29 -12.55
C PRO A 79 4.36 -15.33 -11.72
N PHE A 80 3.83 -16.37 -12.39
CA PHE A 80 3.22 -17.52 -11.74
C PHE A 80 3.72 -18.82 -12.38
N ASP A 81 3.70 -19.90 -11.60
CA ASP A 81 4.10 -21.24 -12.03
C ASP A 81 3.16 -22.27 -11.39
N CYS A 82 2.29 -22.86 -12.19
CA CYS A 82 1.28 -23.80 -11.72
C CYS A 82 1.86 -25.08 -11.09
N ARG A 83 3.17 -25.32 -11.18
CA ARG A 83 3.84 -26.39 -10.41
C ARG A 83 3.77 -26.20 -8.91
N TYR A 84 3.56 -24.96 -8.45
CA TYR A 84 3.37 -24.61 -7.04
C TYR A 84 1.90 -24.62 -6.63
N ALA A 85 0.98 -24.90 -7.55
CA ALA A 85 -0.42 -25.10 -7.25
C ALA A 85 -0.64 -26.37 -6.42
N GLN A 86 -1.74 -26.42 -5.71
CA GLN A 86 -2.14 -27.61 -4.98
C GLN A 86 -2.59 -28.70 -5.97
N THR A 87 -2.08 -29.93 -5.83
CA THR A 87 -2.36 -31.03 -6.76
C THR A 87 -3.71 -31.69 -6.53
N ASP A 88 -4.37 -31.40 -5.42
CA ASP A 88 -5.62 -32.06 -4.99
C ASP A 88 -6.88 -31.31 -5.49
N TYR A 89 -6.72 -30.30 -6.34
CA TYR A 89 -7.86 -29.63 -6.95
C TYR A 89 -8.61 -30.60 -7.92
N PRO A 90 -9.93 -30.74 -7.79
CA PRO A 90 -10.70 -31.69 -8.59
C PRO A 90 -10.66 -31.46 -10.11
N GLN A 91 -10.40 -30.19 -10.51
CA GLN A 91 -10.38 -29.78 -11.92
C GLN A 91 -8.97 -29.75 -12.52
N VAL A 92 -7.94 -30.05 -11.74
CA VAL A 92 -6.54 -30.03 -12.19
C VAL A 92 -6.27 -31.23 -13.11
N ARG A 93 -5.78 -30.97 -14.31
CA ARG A 93 -5.15 -31.95 -15.18
C ARG A 93 -3.63 -31.87 -15.03
N ARG A 94 -2.92 -32.99 -15.20
CA ARG A 94 -1.44 -32.97 -15.10
C ARG A 94 -0.78 -32.02 -16.11
N ALA A 95 -1.40 -31.79 -17.26
CA ALA A 95 -0.93 -30.83 -18.25
C ALA A 95 -1.02 -29.41 -17.78
N ASP A 96 -2.03 -29.08 -16.99
CA ASP A 96 -2.28 -27.70 -16.49
C ASP A 96 -1.21 -27.28 -15.46
N LEU A 97 -0.62 -28.24 -14.74
CA LEU A 97 0.49 -28.00 -13.81
C LEU A 97 1.80 -27.59 -14.50
N ALA A 98 1.91 -27.74 -15.81
CA ALA A 98 3.07 -27.29 -16.57
C ALA A 98 2.97 -25.82 -17.01
N SER A 99 1.80 -25.20 -16.87
CA SER A 99 1.56 -23.81 -17.28
C SER A 99 2.37 -22.83 -16.46
N ARG A 100 2.98 -21.87 -17.14
CA ARG A 100 3.74 -20.77 -16.57
C ARG A 100 3.40 -19.50 -17.30
N GLY A 101 3.43 -18.40 -16.60
CA GLY A 101 3.15 -17.10 -17.19
C GLY A 101 3.44 -15.97 -16.23
N ALA A 102 2.96 -14.80 -16.59
CA ALA A 102 3.01 -13.64 -15.74
C ALA A 102 1.75 -12.80 -15.90
N SER A 103 1.27 -12.25 -14.82
CA SER A 103 0.23 -11.23 -14.80
C SER A 103 0.85 -9.85 -14.69
N HIS A 104 0.30 -8.94 -15.47
CA HIS A 104 0.66 -7.52 -15.47
C HIS A 104 -0.47 -6.75 -14.79
N LEU A 105 -0.20 -6.19 -13.64
CA LEU A 105 -1.18 -5.45 -12.85
C LEU A 105 -0.85 -3.96 -12.88
N LEU A 106 -1.80 -3.14 -13.30
CA LEU A 106 -1.78 -1.70 -13.10
C LEU A 106 -2.70 -1.38 -11.92
N SER A 107 -2.23 -0.65 -10.92
CA SER A 107 -3.02 -0.32 -9.72
C SER A 107 -3.02 1.17 -9.43
N LEU A 108 -4.13 1.62 -8.87
CA LEU A 108 -4.28 2.92 -8.23
C LEU A 108 -4.66 2.67 -6.77
N ASP A 109 -3.78 3.09 -5.87
CA ASP A 109 -3.89 2.79 -4.44
C ASP A 109 -4.00 4.08 -3.63
N GLY A 110 -4.88 4.08 -2.65
CA GLY A 110 -5.07 5.17 -1.71
C GLY A 110 -4.87 4.69 -0.27
N TRP A 111 -3.98 5.31 0.48
CA TRP A 111 -3.59 4.92 1.82
C TRP A 111 -3.76 6.05 2.82
N VAL A 112 -4.19 5.70 4.02
CA VAL A 112 -4.12 6.55 5.21
C VAL A 112 -2.98 6.02 6.06
N GLU A 113 -1.95 6.81 6.29
CA GLU A 113 -0.75 6.43 7.03
C GLU A 113 -0.69 7.11 8.39
N TYR A 114 -0.34 6.35 9.42
CA TYR A 114 -0.11 6.84 10.78
C TYR A 114 1.34 6.62 11.18
N ASN A 115 2.06 7.72 11.48
CA ASN A 115 3.43 7.70 11.96
C ASN A 115 3.43 7.55 13.50
N PHE A 116 4.16 6.59 14.03
CA PHE A 116 4.22 6.33 15.47
C PHE A 116 4.96 7.42 16.27
N ALA A 117 5.81 8.20 15.60
CA ALA A 117 6.47 9.37 16.18
C ALA A 117 6.30 10.59 15.27
N HIS A 118 6.60 11.77 15.78
CA HIS A 118 6.58 13.01 15.00
C HIS A 118 7.73 12.97 13.98
N TYR A 119 7.39 12.87 12.72
CA TYR A 119 8.33 12.75 11.62
C TYR A 119 8.83 14.14 11.21
N SER A 120 10.05 14.50 11.60
CA SER A 120 10.75 15.72 11.19
C SER A 120 12.22 15.71 11.62
N ASP A 121 13.06 16.49 10.96
CA ASP A 121 14.48 16.68 11.28
C ASP A 121 14.78 17.95 12.07
N LYS A 122 13.82 18.87 12.21
CA LYS A 122 14.12 20.25 12.63
C LYS A 122 13.58 20.66 14.01
N TYR A 123 12.50 20.07 14.48
CA TYR A 123 11.84 20.52 15.70
C TYR A 123 12.21 19.67 16.92
N ARG A 124 13.48 19.79 17.38
CA ARG A 124 13.96 19.02 18.54
C ARG A 124 13.11 19.21 19.81
N TYR A 125 12.51 20.39 19.99
CA TYR A 125 11.62 20.66 21.12
C TYR A 125 10.31 19.88 21.06
N LEU A 126 9.87 19.42 19.87
CA LEU A 126 8.71 18.54 19.69
C LEU A 126 9.07 17.06 19.72
N GLN A 127 10.29 16.69 20.09
CA GLN A 127 10.80 15.32 20.07
C GLN A 127 10.63 14.62 18.71
N THR A 128 10.84 15.39 17.64
CA THR A 128 10.77 14.87 16.28
C THR A 128 11.94 13.92 16.00
N ARG A 129 11.69 12.94 15.15
CA ARG A 129 12.68 11.94 14.75
C ARG A 129 12.78 11.90 13.22
N SER A 130 14.01 11.74 12.73
CA SER A 130 14.28 11.54 11.31
C SER A 130 13.98 10.13 10.83
N LEU A 131 13.91 9.15 11.73
CA LEU A 131 13.55 7.77 11.45
C LEU A 131 12.29 7.42 12.24
N VAL A 132 11.21 7.09 11.52
CA VAL A 132 9.91 6.84 12.13
C VAL A 132 9.24 5.63 11.47
N PRO A 133 8.84 4.63 12.25
CA PRO A 133 7.98 3.58 11.78
C PRO A 133 6.55 4.10 11.57
N TYR A 134 5.85 3.50 10.62
CA TYR A 134 4.47 3.84 10.32
C TYR A 134 3.64 2.61 9.98
N ILE A 135 2.33 2.75 10.09
CA ILE A 135 1.34 1.81 9.61
C ILE A 135 0.32 2.55 8.76
N GLY A 136 -0.22 1.89 7.77
CA GLY A 136 -1.27 2.44 6.91
C GLY A 136 -2.32 1.39 6.59
N ALA A 137 -3.50 1.86 6.30
CA ALA A 137 -4.59 1.08 5.73
C ALA A 137 -5.11 1.80 4.49
N GLY A 138 -5.56 1.05 3.49
CA GLY A 138 -5.94 1.65 2.23
C GLY A 138 -6.83 0.79 1.36
N LEU A 139 -7.26 1.42 0.28
CA LEU A 139 -8.04 0.80 -0.79
C LEU A 139 -7.21 0.81 -2.07
N SER A 140 -7.41 -0.20 -2.88
CA SER A 140 -6.75 -0.39 -4.16
C SER A 140 -7.78 -0.68 -5.24
N VAL A 141 -7.54 -0.14 -6.42
CA VAL A 141 -8.26 -0.54 -7.63
C VAL A 141 -7.21 -0.94 -8.65
N GLY A 142 -7.15 -2.22 -8.96
CA GLY A 142 -6.25 -2.78 -9.97
C GLY A 142 -6.95 -3.12 -11.27
N THR A 143 -6.18 -3.25 -12.33
CA THR A 143 -6.61 -3.87 -13.58
C THR A 143 -5.49 -4.75 -14.13
N THR A 144 -5.84 -5.95 -14.57
CA THR A 144 -4.90 -6.84 -15.27
C THR A 144 -4.83 -6.46 -16.74
N LEU A 145 -3.60 -6.29 -17.24
CA LEU A 145 -3.33 -6.03 -18.66
C LEU A 145 -3.22 -7.37 -19.42
N ALA A 146 -4.27 -8.20 -19.35
CA ALA A 146 -4.33 -9.44 -20.12
C ALA A 146 -4.95 -9.20 -21.48
N ALA A 147 -4.49 -9.91 -22.49
CA ALA A 147 -4.82 -9.65 -23.90
C ALA A 147 -6.32 -9.77 -24.27
N ARG A 148 -7.15 -10.39 -23.46
CA ARG A 148 -8.57 -10.63 -23.75
C ARG A 148 -9.60 -10.07 -22.79
N HIS A 149 -9.27 -9.89 -21.52
CA HIS A 149 -10.23 -9.41 -20.51
C HIS A 149 -9.54 -8.45 -19.55
N MET A 150 -9.90 -7.18 -19.62
CA MET A 150 -9.56 -6.22 -18.56
C MET A 150 -10.53 -6.47 -17.41
N ALA A 151 -10.02 -7.03 -16.31
CA ALA A 151 -10.79 -7.18 -15.08
C ALA A 151 -10.44 -6.01 -14.14
N VAL A 152 -11.46 -5.38 -13.58
CA VAL A 152 -11.29 -4.41 -12.51
C VAL A 152 -11.26 -5.16 -11.18
N LEU A 153 -10.19 -4.96 -10.42
CA LEU A 153 -9.89 -5.67 -9.18
C LEU A 153 -9.97 -4.69 -8.00
N PRO A 154 -11.13 -4.53 -7.37
CA PRO A 154 -11.21 -3.76 -6.13
C PRO A 154 -10.53 -4.54 -5.00
N GLY A 155 -9.82 -3.83 -4.14
CA GLY A 155 -9.08 -4.43 -3.04
C GLY A 155 -8.94 -3.49 -1.85
N ALA A 156 -8.52 -4.07 -0.74
CA ALA A 156 -8.16 -3.36 0.47
C ALA A 156 -6.86 -3.93 1.03
N GLY A 157 -6.10 -3.10 1.73
CA GLY A 157 -4.81 -3.54 2.19
C GLY A 157 -4.28 -2.81 3.41
N ILE A 158 -3.18 -3.34 3.90
CA ILE A 158 -2.38 -2.74 4.96
C ILE A 158 -0.95 -2.52 4.45
N LYS A 159 -0.33 -1.46 4.95
CA LYS A 159 1.05 -1.09 4.64
C LYS A 159 1.77 -0.75 5.94
N THR A 160 2.97 -1.22 6.11
CA THR A 160 3.81 -0.87 7.26
C THR A 160 5.24 -0.66 6.80
N GLY A 161 5.98 0.17 7.51
CA GLY A 161 7.34 0.44 7.10
C GLY A 161 8.04 1.46 7.97
N ILE A 162 9.15 1.95 7.44
CA ILE A 162 10.02 2.91 8.10
C ILE A 162 10.28 4.06 7.14
N LYS A 163 10.07 5.27 7.61
CA LYS A 163 10.41 6.52 6.92
C LYS A 163 11.71 7.05 7.48
N TYR A 164 12.67 7.38 6.61
CA TYR A 164 13.93 7.98 6.97
C TYR A 164 14.15 9.26 6.19
N LYS A 165 14.43 10.35 6.89
CA LYS A 165 14.71 11.65 6.30
C LYS A 165 16.19 11.72 5.95
N LEU A 166 16.52 11.64 4.66
CA LEU A 166 17.89 11.71 4.15
C LEU A 166 18.44 13.13 4.22
N HIS A 167 17.62 14.10 3.83
CA HIS A 167 17.98 15.50 3.77
C HIS A 167 16.71 16.36 3.89
N ASN A 168 16.84 17.67 4.06
CA ASN A 168 15.74 18.62 4.29
C ASN A 168 14.44 18.38 3.53
N ARG A 169 14.51 17.81 2.32
CA ARG A 169 13.35 17.57 1.44
C ARG A 169 13.33 16.17 0.85
N LEU A 170 14.32 15.34 1.16
CA LEU A 170 14.43 13.98 0.59
C LEU A 170 14.17 12.95 1.66
N ASN A 171 13.24 12.07 1.39
CA ASN A 171 12.88 10.95 2.26
C ASN A 171 13.18 9.63 1.56
N LEU A 172 13.66 8.68 2.31
CA LEU A 172 13.78 7.27 1.94
C LEU A 172 12.76 6.49 2.76
N ILE A 173 11.97 5.66 2.10
CA ILE A 173 10.92 4.91 2.78
C ILE A 173 11.04 3.45 2.35
N ALA A 174 11.12 2.54 3.32
CA ALA A 174 11.02 1.11 3.09
C ALA A 174 9.66 0.64 3.63
N ALA A 175 8.92 -0.11 2.81
CA ALA A 175 7.57 -0.53 3.13
C ALA A 175 7.31 -1.99 2.76
N LEU A 176 6.59 -2.67 3.62
CA LEU A 176 5.92 -3.94 3.37
C LEU A 176 4.43 -3.66 3.22
N GLN A 177 3.82 -4.12 2.14
CA GLN A 177 2.39 -3.97 1.89
C GLN A 177 1.74 -5.31 1.59
N GLY A 178 0.48 -5.46 2.02
CA GLY A 178 -0.38 -6.57 1.67
C GLY A 178 -1.72 -6.02 1.19
N ILE A 179 -2.14 -6.38 0.00
CA ILE A 179 -3.41 -5.98 -0.61
C ILE A 179 -4.19 -7.24 -0.95
N TYR A 180 -5.42 -7.30 -0.48
CA TYR A 180 -6.36 -8.36 -0.84
C TYR A 180 -7.35 -7.82 -1.87
N TYR A 181 -7.39 -8.45 -3.04
CA TYR A 181 -8.32 -8.16 -4.11
C TYR A 181 -9.54 -9.08 -4.04
N ILE A 182 -10.74 -8.51 -4.17
CA ILE A 182 -12.01 -9.24 -4.12
C ILE A 182 -12.31 -9.88 -5.49
N SER A 183 -11.31 -10.47 -6.10
CA SER A 183 -11.45 -11.10 -7.41
C SER A 183 -10.31 -12.09 -7.62
N SER A 184 -10.62 -13.23 -8.23
CA SER A 184 -9.68 -14.31 -8.57
C SER A 184 -9.15 -14.20 -10.01
N HIS A 185 -9.12 -12.99 -10.59
CA HIS A 185 -8.66 -12.79 -11.96
C HIS A 185 -7.19 -12.37 -12.07
N LEU A 186 -6.49 -12.31 -10.94
CA LEU A 186 -5.08 -11.93 -10.93
C LEU A 186 -4.17 -13.01 -11.52
N ASP A 187 -4.54 -14.27 -11.35
CA ASP A 187 -3.79 -15.46 -11.80
C ASP A 187 -4.34 -16.12 -13.07
N THR A 188 -5.37 -15.55 -13.69
CA THR A 188 -6.01 -16.09 -14.91
C THR A 188 -5.79 -15.23 -16.16
N PRO A 189 -4.54 -14.93 -16.57
CA PRO A 189 -4.28 -14.07 -17.73
C PRO A 189 -4.58 -14.76 -19.07
N THR A 190 -4.74 -16.09 -19.10
CA THR A 190 -4.97 -16.89 -20.32
C THR A 190 -6.07 -17.91 -20.12
N ASP A 191 -6.65 -18.38 -21.23
CA ASP A 191 -7.67 -19.44 -21.23
C ASP A 191 -7.15 -20.75 -20.64
N GLU A 192 -5.84 -21.03 -20.75
CA GLU A 192 -5.19 -22.22 -20.19
C GLU A 192 -5.13 -22.20 -18.65
N THR A 193 -5.18 -21.02 -18.04
CA THR A 193 -5.17 -20.84 -16.60
C THR A 193 -6.55 -20.53 -16.01
N ALA A 194 -7.59 -20.51 -16.85
CA ALA A 194 -8.96 -20.20 -16.44
C ALA A 194 -9.51 -21.15 -15.34
N TRP A 195 -8.97 -22.36 -15.22
CA TRP A 195 -9.33 -23.31 -14.17
C TRP A 195 -8.95 -22.82 -12.76
N LEU A 196 -7.94 -21.95 -12.63
CA LEU A 196 -7.52 -21.37 -11.35
C LEU A 196 -8.61 -20.49 -10.75
N ASN A 197 -9.47 -19.90 -11.56
CA ASN A 197 -10.58 -19.07 -11.07
C ASN A 197 -11.62 -19.86 -10.23
N ASN A 198 -11.74 -21.16 -10.46
CA ASN A 198 -12.64 -22.02 -9.68
C ASN A 198 -12.12 -23.46 -9.62
N PRO A 199 -10.98 -23.72 -8.93
CA PRO A 199 -10.34 -25.04 -8.93
C PRO A 199 -11.17 -26.12 -8.25
N TYR A 200 -12.11 -25.75 -7.38
CA TYR A 200 -13.01 -26.69 -6.69
C TYR A 200 -14.35 -26.89 -7.40
N GLY A 201 -14.67 -26.13 -8.46
CA GLY A 201 -15.95 -26.22 -9.15
C GLY A 201 -17.15 -25.78 -8.30
N MET A 202 -16.91 -25.06 -7.21
CA MET A 202 -17.95 -24.54 -6.31
C MET A 202 -18.17 -23.05 -6.58
N PRO A 203 -19.43 -22.54 -6.42
CA PRO A 203 -19.66 -21.12 -6.55
C PRO A 203 -18.75 -20.35 -5.58
N ALA A 204 -17.92 -19.49 -6.12
CA ALA A 204 -17.04 -18.64 -5.32
C ALA A 204 -17.88 -17.62 -4.55
N ASP A 205 -17.74 -17.64 -3.24
CA ASP A 205 -18.25 -16.55 -2.41
C ASP A 205 -17.24 -15.39 -2.49
N TRP A 206 -17.72 -14.16 -2.53
CA TRP A 206 -16.90 -12.95 -2.72
C TRP A 206 -15.70 -12.82 -1.76
N ILE A 207 -15.69 -13.55 -0.66
CA ILE A 207 -14.59 -13.60 0.32
C ILE A 207 -13.64 -14.77 0.05
N LYS A 208 -14.08 -15.86 -0.60
CA LYS A 208 -13.29 -17.10 -0.73
C LYS A 208 -12.43 -17.20 -1.99
N GLY A 209 -12.68 -16.37 -2.99
CA GLY A 209 -12.00 -16.41 -4.28
C GLY A 209 -11.07 -15.22 -4.54
N GLY A 210 -10.62 -14.51 -3.50
CA GLY A 210 -9.79 -13.35 -3.69
C GLY A 210 -8.30 -13.67 -3.66
N ASP A 211 -7.56 -12.96 -4.49
CA ASP A 211 -6.10 -13.02 -4.55
C ASP A 211 -5.48 -11.96 -3.65
N ALA A 212 -4.36 -12.27 -3.03
CA ALA A 212 -3.59 -11.29 -2.28
C ALA A 212 -2.25 -10.98 -2.96
N LEU A 213 -1.84 -9.72 -2.88
CA LEU A 213 -0.53 -9.25 -3.30
C LEU A 213 0.27 -8.85 -2.06
N ILE A 214 1.50 -9.35 -1.98
CA ILE A 214 2.47 -8.92 -0.98
C ILE A 214 3.62 -8.24 -1.71
N GLY A 215 3.99 -7.04 -1.25
CA GLY A 215 5.07 -6.25 -1.84
C GLY A 215 6.04 -5.71 -0.78
N LEU A 216 7.32 -5.78 -1.09
CA LEU A 216 8.37 -5.09 -0.35
C LEU A 216 8.93 -4.01 -1.26
N THR A 217 8.79 -2.75 -0.86
CA THR A 217 9.13 -1.60 -1.70
C THR A 217 10.08 -0.64 -1.01
N VAL A 218 10.88 0.03 -1.80
CA VAL A 218 11.72 1.16 -1.39
C VAL A 218 11.35 2.36 -2.25
N SER A 219 11.07 3.48 -1.62
CA SER A 219 10.69 4.72 -2.30
C SER A 219 11.60 5.88 -1.91
N ILE A 220 11.82 6.77 -2.86
CA ILE A 220 12.47 8.07 -2.66
C ILE A 220 11.43 9.13 -2.98
N THR A 221 11.18 10.03 -2.01
CA THR A 221 10.22 11.11 -2.15
C THR A 221 10.86 12.47 -1.90
N TYR A 222 10.39 13.47 -2.63
CA TYR A 222 10.78 14.86 -2.50
C TYR A 222 9.64 15.68 -1.94
N GLU A 223 9.90 16.41 -0.86
CA GLU A 223 8.95 17.28 -0.20
C GLU A 223 8.91 18.67 -0.81
N PHE A 224 7.70 19.21 -1.00
CA PHE A 224 7.50 20.55 -1.56
C PHE A 224 6.26 21.24 -0.96
N GLY A 225 6.07 22.49 -1.36
CA GLY A 225 4.97 23.34 -0.89
C GLY A 225 5.37 24.25 0.25
N LYS A 226 4.40 24.92 0.83
CA LYS A 226 4.62 25.80 1.98
C LYS A 226 4.78 24.95 3.22
N ARG A 227 5.80 25.26 3.99
CA ARG A 227 5.94 24.77 5.36
C ARG A 227 4.92 25.48 6.24
N SER A 228 4.16 24.74 7.02
CA SER A 228 3.27 25.36 8.01
C SER A 228 4.14 25.97 9.11
N GLU A 229 3.97 27.25 9.34
CA GLU A 229 4.67 27.92 10.45
C GLU A 229 4.11 27.41 11.79
N PRO A 230 4.96 27.11 12.78
CA PRO A 230 4.48 26.82 14.12
C PRO A 230 3.75 28.03 14.68
N CYS A 231 2.68 27.81 15.43
CA CYS A 231 1.80 28.87 15.98
C CYS A 231 2.46 29.93 16.89
N HIS A 232 3.77 29.90 17.04
CA HIS A 232 4.56 30.86 17.81
C HIS A 232 5.49 31.70 16.92
N GLY A 233 5.07 32.03 15.71
CA GLY A 233 5.95 32.56 14.66
C GLY A 233 6.38 34.00 14.78
N ALA A 234 5.81 34.86 15.57
CA ALA A 234 6.18 36.27 15.56
C ALA A 234 7.04 36.73 16.77
N ASP A 235 6.87 36.12 17.92
CA ASP A 235 7.46 36.63 19.14
C ASP A 235 8.84 36.07 19.48
N TYR A 236 9.22 34.91 18.94
CA TYR A 236 10.52 34.26 19.20
C TYR A 236 11.71 34.92 18.51
N ALA A 237 11.50 35.65 17.43
CA ALA A 237 12.57 36.37 16.74
C ALA A 237 13.16 37.52 17.59
N ASN A 238 12.36 38.06 18.49
CA ASN A 238 12.76 39.21 19.34
C ASN A 238 13.54 38.81 20.61
N TRP A 239 13.57 37.51 20.96
CA TRP A 239 14.27 37.01 22.16
C TRP A 239 15.74 36.60 21.91
N GLN A 240 16.18 36.57 20.66
CA GLN A 240 17.55 36.17 20.31
C GLN A 240 18.52 37.30 20.02
N THR A 241 18.13 38.54 20.17
CA THR A 241 19.07 39.66 20.15
C THR A 241 19.35 40.10 21.60
N PRO A 242 20.46 39.65 22.23
CA PRO A 242 20.95 40.29 23.43
C PRO A 242 21.41 41.73 23.06
N ARG A 243 20.91 42.68 23.79
CA ARG A 243 21.41 44.08 23.76
C ARG A 243 22.80 44.14 24.37
#